data_da9b4c4a78bbc813ecd013f717af03b3
#
_entry.id   da9b4c4a78bbc813ecd013f717af03b3
#
_cell.length_a   1.000
_cell.length_b   1.000
_cell.length_c   1.000
_cell.angle_alpha   90.00
_cell.angle_beta   90.00
_cell.angle_gamma   90.00
#
_symmetry.space_group_name_H-M   'P 1'
#
loop_
_entity.id
_entity.type
_entity.pdbx_description
1 polymer ?
#
loop_
_entity_poly.entity_id
_entity_poly.type
_entity_poly.pdbx_seq_one_letter_code
_entity_poly.pdbx_strand_id
1 'polypeptide(L)'
;MSTREAELTVPAAKERRKKKGPSFADTWWRHLLALIAAVISLFPVAYIISAAFNADDSLSGASLIPRHVTLDNFRSLFSGQRHVTGHATFQDAHYLRWFLNSMFVAGGTAILTVILSAMAAYAFSRFRFKGRRVSMLALLLVQMFPQLLAIVAIYLMVLNTGEVFHFLGLNSLSALIIVYLGGALGINTWLMKGFFDSIPKELDESARVDGASPSQVFWGVVLPLAAPVLSVIMLISFIATLNEFVIASAILETQQKFTLPVGLWQYIDQKYSEHWGPFAAGVLIAAIPATFLFAFLQRWIVEGLTSGAVKG
;
A
#
# COMPACT_ATOMS: atom_id res chain seq x y z
N MET A 1 -1.48 76.30 -40.38
CA MET A 1 -1.01 75.38 -39.32
C MET A 1 -1.91 74.13 -39.33
N SER A 2 -1.41 73.11 -39.92
CA SER A 2 -2.19 71.84 -40.13
C SER A 2 -1.69 70.84 -39.12
N THR A 3 -2.53 70.47 -38.15
CA THR A 3 -2.30 69.38 -37.20
C THR A 3 -2.67 68.08 -37.87
N ARG A 4 -1.66 67.27 -38.18
CA ARG A 4 -1.84 65.85 -38.58
C ARG A 4 -2.14 65.03 -37.34
N GLU A 5 -3.39 64.53 -37.25
CA GLU A 5 -3.74 63.42 -36.36
C GLU A 5 -3.07 62.14 -36.85
N ALA A 6 -2.18 61.58 -36.04
CA ALA A 6 -1.57 60.28 -36.27
C ALA A 6 -2.57 59.21 -35.80
N GLU A 7 -3.26 58.54 -36.72
CA GLU A 7 -4.05 57.33 -36.43
C GLU A 7 -3.11 56.22 -35.91
N LEU A 8 -3.21 55.90 -34.64
CA LEU A 8 -2.64 54.72 -34.03
C LEU A 8 -3.41 53.49 -34.48
N THR A 9 -2.96 52.84 -35.54
CA THR A 9 -3.50 51.49 -35.96
C THR A 9 -3.07 50.47 -34.91
N VAL A 10 -4.03 50.06 -34.09
CA VAL A 10 -3.87 48.90 -33.16
C VAL A 10 -3.79 47.61 -34.03
N PRO A 11 -2.71 46.81 -33.90
CA PRO A 11 -2.62 45.58 -34.66
C PRO A 11 -3.74 44.61 -34.22
N ALA A 12 -4.54 44.13 -35.16
CA ALA A 12 -5.58 43.15 -34.95
C ALA A 12 -4.98 41.93 -34.21
N ALA A 13 -5.54 41.59 -33.06
CA ALA A 13 -5.17 40.39 -32.31
C ALA A 13 -5.28 39.16 -33.21
N LYS A 14 -4.18 38.49 -33.48
CA LYS A 14 -4.16 37.20 -34.20
C LYS A 14 -5.05 36.24 -33.43
N GLU A 15 -6.19 35.91 -34.01
CA GLU A 15 -7.06 34.81 -33.52
C GLU A 15 -6.21 33.57 -33.28
N ARG A 16 -6.07 33.16 -32.03
CA ARG A 16 -5.46 31.89 -31.66
C ARG A 16 -6.35 30.79 -32.26
N ARG A 17 -5.94 30.25 -33.42
CA ARG A 17 -6.53 29.02 -33.98
C ARG A 17 -6.55 27.98 -32.87
N LYS A 18 -7.76 27.61 -32.40
CA LYS A 18 -7.96 26.46 -31.52
C LYS A 18 -7.35 25.24 -32.22
N LYS A 19 -6.22 24.74 -31.71
CA LYS A 19 -5.64 23.48 -32.16
C LYS A 19 -6.75 22.42 -31.99
N LYS A 20 -7.23 21.86 -33.08
CA LYS A 20 -8.11 20.67 -33.06
C LYS A 20 -7.37 19.63 -32.24
N GLY A 21 -8.02 19.10 -31.20
CA GLY A 21 -7.49 17.98 -30.43
C GLY A 21 -7.16 16.80 -31.35
N PRO A 22 -6.25 15.92 -30.96
CA PRO A 22 -5.84 14.78 -31.79
C PRO A 22 -7.09 13.97 -32.19
N SER A 23 -7.20 13.64 -33.45
CA SER A 23 -8.27 12.80 -33.99
C SER A 23 -8.16 11.39 -33.44
N PHE A 24 -9.26 10.65 -33.33
CA PHE A 24 -9.24 9.22 -32.98
C PHE A 24 -8.26 8.43 -33.88
N ALA A 25 -8.16 8.78 -35.15
CA ALA A 25 -7.20 8.20 -36.11
C ALA A 25 -5.73 8.39 -35.65
N ASP A 26 -5.40 9.48 -34.90
CA ASP A 26 -4.06 9.76 -34.43
C ASP A 26 -3.77 9.08 -33.08
N THR A 27 -4.81 8.60 -32.39
CA THR A 27 -4.70 8.06 -31.03
C THR A 27 -5.07 6.59 -30.87
N TRP A 28 -5.60 5.93 -31.91
CA TRP A 28 -6.08 4.54 -31.86
C TRP A 28 -5.03 3.55 -31.33
N TRP A 29 -3.77 3.72 -31.69
CA TRP A 29 -2.68 2.87 -31.24
C TRP A 29 -2.44 2.98 -29.72
N ARG A 30 -2.69 4.16 -29.12
CA ARG A 30 -2.61 4.37 -27.66
C ARG A 30 -3.72 3.60 -26.96
N HIS A 31 -4.93 3.61 -27.53
CA HIS A 31 -6.04 2.82 -27.00
C HIS A 31 -5.80 1.32 -27.15
N LEU A 32 -5.20 0.89 -28.28
CA LEU A 32 -4.82 -0.51 -28.49
C LEU A 32 -3.77 -0.96 -27.44
N LEU A 33 -2.72 -0.16 -27.23
CA LEU A 33 -1.71 -0.45 -26.21
C LEU A 33 -2.32 -0.49 -24.80
N ALA A 34 -3.19 0.45 -24.48
CA ALA A 34 -3.88 0.47 -23.20
C ALA A 34 -4.78 -0.77 -23.02
N LEU A 35 -5.48 -1.20 -24.07
CA LEU A 35 -6.31 -2.40 -24.06
C LEU A 35 -5.45 -3.67 -23.85
N ILE A 36 -4.35 -3.80 -24.59
CA ILE A 36 -3.42 -4.92 -24.44
C ILE A 36 -2.87 -4.97 -23.01
N ALA A 37 -2.42 -3.83 -22.49
CA ALA A 37 -1.92 -3.74 -21.11
C ALA A 37 -3.01 -4.11 -20.08
N ALA A 38 -4.25 -3.66 -20.30
CA ALA A 38 -5.39 -4.01 -19.44
C ALA A 38 -5.69 -5.51 -19.48
N VAL A 39 -5.71 -6.13 -20.66
CA VAL A 39 -5.95 -7.58 -20.81
C VAL A 39 -4.85 -8.39 -20.10
N ILE A 40 -3.58 -8.04 -20.31
CA ILE A 40 -2.45 -8.70 -19.66
C ILE A 40 -2.54 -8.57 -18.14
N SER A 41 -2.88 -7.37 -17.63
CA SER A 41 -2.97 -7.12 -16.18
C SER A 41 -4.19 -7.80 -15.53
N LEU A 42 -5.31 -7.90 -16.25
CA LEU A 42 -6.54 -8.51 -15.74
C LEU A 42 -6.54 -10.04 -15.86
N PHE A 43 -5.71 -10.60 -16.73
CA PHE A 43 -5.66 -12.06 -16.95
C PHE A 43 -5.39 -12.86 -15.65
N PRO A 44 -4.35 -12.53 -14.84
CA PRO A 44 -4.12 -13.25 -13.57
C PRO A 44 -5.29 -13.10 -12.60
N VAL A 45 -5.92 -11.92 -12.55
CA VAL A 45 -7.08 -11.66 -11.68
C VAL A 45 -8.28 -12.51 -12.12
N ALA A 46 -8.56 -12.55 -13.43
CA ALA A 46 -9.63 -13.39 -13.98
C ALA A 46 -9.38 -14.88 -13.68
N TYR A 47 -8.12 -15.32 -13.73
CA TYR A 47 -7.75 -16.68 -13.41
C TYR A 47 -7.99 -17.02 -11.92
N ILE A 48 -7.61 -16.13 -11.00
CA ILE A 48 -7.86 -16.29 -9.56
C ILE A 48 -9.37 -16.32 -9.29
N ILE A 49 -10.15 -15.44 -9.95
CA ILE A 49 -11.62 -15.45 -9.83
C ILE A 49 -12.18 -16.79 -10.31
N SER A 50 -11.74 -17.26 -11.47
CA SER A 50 -12.15 -18.56 -12.00
C SER A 50 -11.84 -19.70 -11.01
N ALA A 51 -10.61 -19.75 -10.48
CA ALA A 51 -10.19 -20.77 -9.52
C ALA A 51 -11.01 -20.74 -8.23
N ALA A 52 -11.35 -19.54 -7.72
CA ALA A 52 -12.15 -19.39 -6.51
C ALA A 52 -13.58 -19.94 -6.65
N PHE A 53 -14.16 -19.89 -7.84
CA PHE A 53 -15.50 -20.41 -8.13
C PHE A 53 -15.51 -21.80 -8.78
N ASN A 54 -14.35 -22.40 -9.03
CA ASN A 54 -14.28 -23.73 -9.60
C ASN A 54 -14.45 -24.81 -8.53
N ALA A 55 -15.26 -25.84 -8.84
CA ALA A 55 -15.44 -27.01 -7.97
C ALA A 55 -14.21 -27.95 -8.00
N ASP A 56 -13.43 -27.92 -9.08
CA ASP A 56 -12.20 -28.72 -9.22
C ASP A 56 -11.07 -28.06 -8.45
N ASP A 57 -10.48 -28.76 -7.49
CA ASP A 57 -9.43 -28.24 -6.62
C ASP A 57 -8.06 -28.07 -7.28
N SER A 58 -7.92 -28.46 -8.54
CA SER A 58 -6.66 -28.52 -9.25
C SER A 58 -6.49 -27.32 -10.20
N LEU A 59 -5.27 -26.74 -10.23
CA LEU A 59 -4.87 -25.79 -11.27
C LEU A 59 -4.61 -26.49 -12.62
N SER A 60 -4.32 -27.79 -12.61
CA SER A 60 -4.09 -28.56 -13.83
C SER A 60 -5.42 -28.77 -14.57
N GLY A 61 -5.60 -28.03 -15.66
CA GLY A 61 -6.83 -28.07 -16.46
C GLY A 61 -7.85 -26.97 -16.14
N ALA A 62 -7.54 -26.03 -15.24
CA ALA A 62 -8.40 -24.90 -14.95
C ALA A 62 -8.60 -24.05 -16.21
N SER A 63 -9.83 -24.01 -16.70
CA SER A 63 -10.24 -23.11 -17.77
C SER A 63 -10.53 -21.73 -17.18
N LEU A 64 -10.31 -20.65 -17.96
CA LEU A 64 -10.68 -19.28 -17.58
C LEU A 64 -12.16 -19.14 -17.19
N ILE A 65 -13.00 -20.06 -17.67
CA ILE A 65 -14.42 -20.15 -17.33
C ILE A 65 -14.62 -21.48 -16.58
N PRO A 66 -15.01 -21.45 -15.31
CA PRO A 66 -15.22 -22.66 -14.54
C PRO A 66 -16.32 -23.53 -15.15
N ARG A 67 -16.08 -24.81 -15.31
CA ARG A 67 -17.07 -25.76 -15.85
C ARG A 67 -18.20 -26.02 -14.85
N HIS A 68 -17.87 -26.04 -13.57
CA HIS A 68 -18.79 -26.26 -12.44
C HIS A 68 -18.59 -25.12 -11.43
N VAL A 69 -19.50 -24.16 -11.43
CA VAL A 69 -19.47 -23.01 -10.51
C VAL A 69 -19.94 -23.45 -9.13
N THR A 70 -19.14 -23.17 -8.09
CA THR A 70 -19.49 -23.45 -6.70
C THR A 70 -19.13 -22.29 -5.77
N LEU A 71 -19.83 -22.20 -4.63
CA LEU A 71 -19.50 -21.33 -3.51
C LEU A 71 -18.86 -22.10 -2.34
N ASP A 72 -18.63 -23.40 -2.49
CA ASP A 72 -18.12 -24.24 -1.43
C ASP A 72 -16.69 -23.86 -1.01
N ASN A 73 -15.90 -23.32 -1.94
CA ASN A 73 -14.58 -22.78 -1.64
C ASN A 73 -14.64 -21.63 -0.62
N PHE A 74 -15.61 -20.73 -0.77
CA PHE A 74 -15.84 -19.64 0.20
C PHE A 74 -16.43 -20.14 1.52
N ARG A 75 -17.37 -21.07 1.48
CA ARG A 75 -17.97 -21.67 2.69
C ARG A 75 -16.93 -22.40 3.52
N SER A 76 -16.04 -23.16 2.88
CA SER A 76 -14.99 -23.92 3.57
C SER A 76 -14.04 -23.05 4.38
N LEU A 77 -13.79 -21.79 3.96
CA LEU A 77 -12.95 -20.83 4.71
C LEU A 77 -13.54 -20.49 6.09
N PHE A 78 -14.86 -20.48 6.21
CA PHE A 78 -15.54 -20.07 7.44
C PHE A 78 -16.07 -21.25 8.27
N SER A 79 -16.43 -22.36 7.63
CA SER A 79 -17.00 -23.52 8.32
C SER A 79 -15.95 -24.53 8.82
N GLY A 80 -14.73 -24.49 8.29
CA GLY A 80 -13.69 -25.49 8.56
C GLY A 80 -14.04 -26.89 8.06
N GLN A 81 -15.23 -27.09 7.48
CA GLN A 81 -15.68 -28.36 6.94
C GLN A 81 -15.69 -28.32 5.43
N ARG A 82 -14.89 -29.15 4.80
CA ARG A 82 -14.99 -29.40 3.38
C ARG A 82 -15.38 -30.84 3.11
N HIS A 83 -16.52 -31.03 2.47
CA HIS A 83 -16.87 -32.30 1.85
C HIS A 83 -16.13 -32.41 0.50
N VAL A 84 -14.92 -32.94 0.54
CA VAL A 84 -14.27 -33.47 -0.66
C VAL A 84 -14.53 -34.95 -0.68
N THR A 85 -15.03 -35.44 -1.80
CA THR A 85 -15.15 -36.90 -2.05
C THR A 85 -13.81 -37.56 -1.81
N GLY A 86 -13.62 -38.07 -0.60
CA GLY A 86 -12.61 -39.06 -0.34
C GLY A 86 -11.63 -38.85 0.79
N HIS A 87 -11.08 -37.73 1.08
CA HIS A 87 -10.06 -37.63 2.16
C HIS A 87 -9.78 -36.18 2.61
N ALA A 88 -9.59 -36.04 3.92
CA ALA A 88 -9.13 -34.86 4.69
C ALA A 88 -10.19 -33.79 4.99
N THR A 89 -10.72 -33.89 6.18
CA THR A 89 -11.42 -32.81 6.89
C THR A 89 -10.39 -31.82 7.41
N PHE A 90 -10.39 -30.59 6.89
CA PHE A 90 -9.74 -29.48 7.58
C PHE A 90 -10.57 -29.16 8.82
N GLN A 91 -9.98 -29.31 10.00
CA GLN A 91 -10.74 -29.35 11.22
C GLN A 91 -10.92 -27.97 11.91
N ASP A 92 -10.29 -26.89 11.46
CA ASP A 92 -10.45 -25.59 12.13
C ASP A 92 -10.47 -24.43 11.13
N ALA A 93 -11.60 -23.73 11.04
CA ALA A 93 -11.76 -22.51 10.26
C ALA A 93 -11.08 -21.34 10.96
N HIS A 94 -9.80 -21.11 10.69
CA HIS A 94 -9.08 -19.99 11.25
C HIS A 94 -9.05 -18.77 10.32
N TYR A 95 -9.65 -18.84 9.13
CA TYR A 95 -9.55 -17.80 8.10
C TYR A 95 -9.95 -16.42 8.61
N LEU A 96 -11.09 -16.29 9.29
CA LEU A 96 -11.54 -15.00 9.83
C LEU A 96 -10.52 -14.43 10.83
N ARG A 97 -9.91 -15.28 11.64
CA ARG A 97 -8.88 -14.85 12.60
C ARG A 97 -7.61 -14.39 11.87
N TRP A 98 -7.15 -15.11 10.86
CA TRP A 98 -6.02 -14.70 10.03
C TRP A 98 -6.28 -13.38 9.32
N PHE A 99 -7.49 -13.22 8.80
CA PHE A 99 -7.94 -11.97 8.19
C PHE A 99 -7.89 -10.81 9.19
N LEU A 100 -8.47 -10.97 10.38
CA LEU A 100 -8.46 -9.95 11.43
C LEU A 100 -7.05 -9.65 11.93
N ASN A 101 -6.21 -10.67 12.11
CA ASN A 101 -4.80 -10.49 12.45
C ASN A 101 -4.07 -9.65 11.39
N SER A 102 -4.27 -9.95 10.10
CA SER A 102 -3.68 -9.19 9.01
C SER A 102 -4.18 -7.75 8.98
N MET A 103 -5.49 -7.52 9.20
CA MET A 103 -6.03 -6.15 9.29
C MET A 103 -5.44 -5.38 10.45
N PHE A 104 -5.27 -6.03 11.60
CA PHE A 104 -4.65 -5.42 12.78
C PHE A 104 -3.19 -5.06 12.52
N VAL A 105 -2.41 -5.99 11.96
CA VAL A 105 -0.98 -5.78 11.69
C VAL A 105 -0.79 -4.77 10.56
N ALA A 106 -1.47 -4.93 9.42
CA ALA A 106 -1.33 -4.04 8.27
C ALA A 106 -1.85 -2.63 8.57
N GLY A 107 -3.02 -2.52 9.20
CA GLY A 107 -3.59 -1.24 9.61
C GLY A 107 -2.74 -0.54 10.66
N GLY A 108 -2.32 -1.26 11.70
CA GLY A 108 -1.46 -0.73 12.75
C GLY A 108 -0.11 -0.25 12.20
N THR A 109 0.55 -1.07 11.38
CA THR A 109 1.82 -0.70 10.73
C THR A 109 1.65 0.52 9.83
N ALA A 110 0.62 0.55 8.97
CA ALA A 110 0.42 1.66 8.04
C ALA A 110 0.15 2.99 8.77
N ILE A 111 -0.72 2.99 9.79
CA ILE A 111 -1.03 4.18 10.58
C ILE A 111 0.22 4.68 11.31
N LEU A 112 0.93 3.79 12.02
CA LEU A 112 2.12 4.16 12.75
C LEU A 112 3.25 4.62 11.82
N THR A 113 3.42 3.97 10.67
CA THR A 113 4.39 4.40 9.64
C THR A 113 4.09 5.82 9.19
N VAL A 114 2.85 6.14 8.85
CA VAL A 114 2.46 7.49 8.40
C VAL A 114 2.74 8.52 9.50
N ILE A 115 2.30 8.28 10.73
CA ILE A 115 2.46 9.22 11.83
C ILE A 115 3.93 9.44 12.15
N LEU A 116 4.69 8.36 12.38
CA LEU A 116 6.10 8.45 12.78
C LEU A 116 6.97 9.01 11.66
N SER A 117 6.74 8.60 10.41
CA SER A 117 7.48 9.15 9.26
C SER A 117 7.15 10.62 9.03
N ALA A 118 5.89 11.06 9.21
CA ALA A 118 5.51 12.46 9.10
C ALA A 118 6.17 13.31 10.18
N MET A 119 6.16 12.86 11.44
CA MET A 119 6.83 13.56 12.54
C MET A 119 8.34 13.67 12.30
N ALA A 120 8.99 12.58 11.89
CA ALA A 120 10.41 12.57 11.57
C ALA A 120 10.72 13.47 10.36
N ALA A 121 9.93 13.37 9.29
CA ALA A 121 10.07 14.20 8.08
C ALA A 121 9.90 15.70 8.39
N TYR A 122 8.94 16.06 9.25
CA TYR A 122 8.75 17.44 9.70
C TYR A 122 9.97 17.95 10.46
N ALA A 123 10.51 17.15 11.38
CA ALA A 123 11.73 17.50 12.09
C ALA A 123 12.91 17.68 11.13
N PHE A 124 13.08 16.78 10.18
CA PHE A 124 14.12 16.88 9.15
C PHE A 124 13.87 18.00 8.13
N SER A 125 12.67 18.46 7.91
CA SER A 125 12.36 19.54 6.96
C SER A 125 12.48 20.93 7.60
N ARG A 126 11.94 21.10 8.80
CA ARG A 126 11.76 22.41 9.43
C ARG A 126 12.82 22.76 10.46
N PHE A 127 13.38 21.78 11.18
CA PHE A 127 14.36 22.07 12.23
C PHE A 127 15.81 21.94 11.74
N ARG A 128 16.67 22.80 12.29
CA ARG A 128 18.11 22.74 12.11
C ARG A 128 18.75 22.16 13.36
N PHE A 129 19.28 20.94 13.27
CA PHE A 129 19.99 20.30 14.37
C PHE A 129 21.29 19.64 13.89
N LYS A 130 22.25 19.48 14.82
CA LYS A 130 23.51 18.79 14.55
C LYS A 130 23.25 17.33 14.19
N GLY A 131 23.88 16.84 13.12
CA GLY A 131 23.71 15.45 12.68
C GLY A 131 22.54 15.19 11.72
N ARG A 132 21.69 16.19 11.38
CA ARG A 132 20.53 16.05 10.48
C ARG A 132 20.87 15.30 9.18
N ARG A 133 21.97 15.70 8.50
CA ARG A 133 22.39 15.07 7.23
C ARG A 133 22.87 13.64 7.44
N VAL A 134 23.62 13.39 8.49
CA VAL A 134 24.14 12.06 8.84
C VAL A 134 23.00 11.11 9.18
N SER A 135 22.03 11.55 10.00
CA SER A 135 20.87 10.73 10.36
C SER A 135 20.01 10.37 9.14
N MET A 136 19.79 11.32 8.22
CA MET A 136 19.07 11.06 6.96
C MET A 136 19.80 10.02 6.10
N LEU A 137 21.13 10.14 5.97
CA LEU A 137 21.93 9.16 5.23
C LEU A 137 21.93 7.80 5.92
N ALA A 138 22.02 7.76 7.25
CA ALA A 138 21.97 6.51 8.02
C ALA A 138 20.63 5.77 7.80
N LEU A 139 19.50 6.49 7.81
CA LEU A 139 18.19 5.91 7.51
C LEU A 139 18.14 5.26 6.12
N LEU A 140 18.75 5.90 5.11
CA LEU A 140 18.81 5.34 3.76
C LEU A 140 19.77 4.15 3.68
N LEU A 141 20.94 4.22 4.32
CA LEU A 141 21.92 3.13 4.33
C LEU A 141 21.36 1.85 4.97
N VAL A 142 20.61 1.98 6.07
CA VAL A 142 19.94 0.83 6.70
C VAL A 142 18.96 0.15 5.74
N GLN A 143 18.26 0.92 4.90
CA GLN A 143 17.33 0.39 3.90
C GLN A 143 18.01 -0.36 2.74
N MET A 144 19.31 -0.13 2.51
CA MET A 144 20.07 -0.86 1.48
C MET A 144 20.44 -2.28 1.93
N PHE A 145 20.32 -2.59 3.23
CA PHE A 145 20.60 -3.94 3.71
C PHE A 145 19.47 -4.90 3.30
N PRO A 146 19.81 -6.04 2.65
CA PRO A 146 18.78 -7.00 2.23
C PRO A 146 18.00 -7.56 3.42
N GLN A 147 16.70 -7.28 3.49
CA GLN A 147 15.84 -7.67 4.60
C GLN A 147 15.81 -9.19 4.83
N LEU A 148 15.90 -9.99 3.76
CA LEU A 148 15.95 -11.45 3.85
C LEU A 148 17.19 -11.96 4.60
N LEU A 149 18.32 -11.25 4.50
CA LEU A 149 19.52 -11.61 5.25
C LEU A 149 19.42 -11.27 6.73
N ALA A 150 18.58 -10.33 7.08
CA ALA A 150 18.37 -9.91 8.46
C ALA A 150 17.40 -10.83 9.24
N ILE A 151 16.73 -11.79 8.57
CA ILE A 151 15.63 -12.54 9.19
C ILE A 151 16.05 -13.30 10.46
N VAL A 152 17.25 -13.90 10.46
CA VAL A 152 17.79 -14.61 11.63
C VAL A 152 18.06 -13.63 12.77
N ALA A 153 18.63 -12.47 12.47
CA ALA A 153 18.90 -11.44 13.47
C ALA A 153 17.59 -10.88 14.04
N ILE A 154 16.60 -10.65 13.19
CA ILE A 154 15.24 -10.20 13.60
C ILE A 154 14.59 -11.24 14.51
N TYR A 155 14.64 -12.52 14.14
CA TYR A 155 14.11 -13.62 14.95
C TYR A 155 14.75 -13.65 16.35
N LEU A 156 16.08 -13.62 16.42
CA LEU A 156 16.82 -13.62 17.70
C LEU A 156 16.52 -12.36 18.53
N MET A 157 16.39 -11.21 17.88
CA MET A 157 16.03 -9.96 18.55
C MET A 157 14.63 -10.05 19.18
N VAL A 158 13.65 -10.56 18.44
CA VAL A 158 12.27 -10.74 18.91
C VAL A 158 12.23 -11.79 20.03
N LEU A 159 12.97 -12.90 19.90
CA LEU A 159 13.08 -13.94 20.92
C LEU A 159 13.60 -13.34 22.25
N ASN A 160 14.76 -12.68 22.22
CA ASN A 160 15.37 -12.10 23.41
C ASN A 160 14.53 -10.95 24.01
N THR A 161 13.88 -10.14 23.17
CA THR A 161 12.98 -9.08 23.64
C THR A 161 11.78 -9.66 24.36
N GLY A 162 11.29 -10.82 23.90
CA GLY A 162 10.17 -11.55 24.51
C GLY A 162 10.45 -12.02 25.94
N GLU A 163 11.69 -12.26 26.31
CA GLU A 163 12.07 -12.61 27.69
C GLU A 163 11.80 -11.48 28.68
N VAL A 164 11.92 -10.22 28.22
CA VAL A 164 11.69 -9.02 29.02
C VAL A 164 10.27 -8.50 28.85
N PHE A 165 9.79 -8.45 27.60
CA PHE A 165 8.47 -7.92 27.22
C PHE A 165 7.69 -8.99 26.44
N HIS A 166 6.90 -9.81 27.13
CA HIS A 166 6.17 -10.92 26.53
C HIS A 166 5.31 -10.54 25.30
N PHE A 167 4.75 -9.32 25.29
CA PHE A 167 3.93 -8.82 24.19
C PHE A 167 4.75 -8.45 22.92
N LEU A 168 6.09 -8.42 23.02
CA LEU A 168 7.03 -8.18 21.92
C LEU A 168 7.86 -9.41 21.56
N GLY A 169 7.55 -10.57 22.16
CA GLY A 169 8.21 -11.84 21.86
C GLY A 169 7.70 -12.54 20.62
N LEU A 170 8.19 -13.76 20.40
CA LEU A 170 7.69 -14.64 19.37
C LEU A 170 6.19 -14.87 19.52
N ASN A 171 5.54 -15.24 18.43
CA ASN A 171 4.10 -15.48 18.34
C ASN A 171 3.24 -14.26 18.78
N SER A 172 3.74 -13.04 18.56
CA SER A 172 3.07 -11.79 18.90
C SER A 172 2.85 -10.88 17.69
N LEU A 173 1.60 -10.43 17.49
CA LEU A 173 1.24 -9.50 16.42
C LEU A 173 1.82 -8.10 16.65
N SER A 174 2.00 -7.67 17.91
CA SER A 174 2.63 -6.38 18.23
C SER A 174 4.12 -6.39 17.95
N ALA A 175 4.82 -7.50 18.19
CA ALA A 175 6.21 -7.66 17.78
C ALA A 175 6.34 -7.51 16.26
N LEU A 176 5.45 -8.13 15.51
CA LEU A 176 5.43 -8.06 14.05
C LEU A 176 5.24 -6.62 13.54
N ILE A 177 4.33 -5.84 14.15
CA ILE A 177 4.14 -4.42 13.82
C ILE A 177 5.44 -3.64 14.01
N ILE A 178 6.14 -3.83 15.14
CA ILE A 178 7.38 -3.10 15.43
C ILE A 178 8.49 -3.46 14.44
N VAL A 179 8.62 -4.74 14.09
CA VAL A 179 9.59 -5.19 13.10
C VAL A 179 9.32 -4.54 11.73
N TYR A 180 8.07 -4.50 11.31
CA TYR A 180 7.70 -3.86 10.03
C TYR A 180 7.90 -2.35 10.04
N LEU A 181 7.66 -1.67 11.16
CA LEU A 181 7.96 -0.25 11.32
C LEU A 181 9.45 0.03 11.10
N GLY A 182 10.34 -0.81 11.63
CA GLY A 182 11.79 -0.68 11.43
C GLY A 182 12.18 -0.67 9.95
N GLY A 183 11.55 -1.51 9.13
CA GLY A 183 11.74 -1.56 7.70
C GLY A 183 11.10 -0.40 6.93
N ALA A 184 9.95 0.11 7.38
CA ALA A 184 9.16 1.10 6.65
C ALA A 184 9.58 2.55 6.89
N LEU A 185 10.07 2.89 8.09
CA LEU A 185 10.27 4.27 8.52
C LEU A 185 11.31 5.03 7.68
N GLY A 186 12.40 4.39 7.28
CA GLY A 186 13.51 5.05 6.59
C GLY A 186 13.11 5.71 5.28
N ILE A 187 12.61 4.93 4.34
CA ILE A 187 12.24 5.42 3.00
C ILE A 187 11.03 6.35 3.04
N ASN A 188 10.04 6.04 3.90
CA ASN A 188 8.83 6.86 4.01
C ASN A 188 9.13 8.23 4.63
N THR A 189 10.05 8.32 5.60
CA THR A 189 10.54 9.60 6.14
C THR A 189 11.21 10.43 5.06
N TRP A 190 12.01 9.80 4.20
CA TRP A 190 12.70 10.49 3.13
C TRP A 190 11.72 11.02 2.07
N LEU A 191 10.75 10.23 1.65
CA LEU A 191 9.70 10.64 0.71
C LEU A 191 8.87 11.80 1.27
N MET A 192 8.41 11.69 2.52
CA MET A 192 7.64 12.75 3.17
C MET A 192 8.43 14.04 3.33
N LYS A 193 9.73 13.94 3.68
CA LYS A 193 10.58 15.11 3.78
C LYS A 193 10.68 15.82 2.45
N GLY A 194 10.86 15.10 1.34
CA GLY A 194 10.87 15.69 0.01
C GLY A 194 9.60 16.50 -0.29
N PHE A 195 8.44 15.94 0.09
CA PHE A 195 7.17 16.65 -0.05
C PHE A 195 7.06 17.87 0.88
N PHE A 196 7.42 17.73 2.16
CA PHE A 196 7.37 18.84 3.12
C PHE A 196 8.31 19.99 2.75
N ASP A 197 9.45 19.68 2.13
CA ASP A 197 10.36 20.71 1.61
C ASP A 197 9.74 21.53 0.46
N SER A 198 8.75 20.99 -0.25
CA SER A 198 8.02 21.69 -1.31
C SER A 198 6.89 22.61 -0.78
N ILE A 199 6.48 22.44 0.48
CA ILE A 199 5.50 23.31 1.13
C ILE A 199 6.20 24.61 1.54
N PRO A 200 5.71 25.80 1.10
CA PRO A 200 6.30 27.09 1.44
C PRO A 200 6.40 27.30 2.96
N LYS A 201 7.55 27.76 3.43
CA LYS A 201 7.79 28.01 4.86
C LYS A 201 7.01 29.20 5.40
N GLU A 202 6.63 30.09 4.52
CA GLU A 202 5.81 31.28 4.80
C GLU A 202 4.46 30.90 5.46
N LEU A 203 3.94 29.70 5.16
CA LEU A 203 2.73 29.18 5.81
C LEU A 203 2.98 28.86 7.28
N ASP A 204 4.14 28.27 7.59
CA ASP A 204 4.55 27.99 8.97
C ASP A 204 4.78 29.30 9.74
N GLU A 205 5.41 30.29 9.07
CA GLU A 205 5.72 31.60 9.67
C GLU A 205 4.45 32.40 9.94
N SER A 206 3.52 32.44 8.98
CA SER A 206 2.22 33.11 9.17
C SER A 206 1.45 32.52 10.36
N ALA A 207 1.34 31.19 10.44
CA ALA A 207 0.67 30.55 11.56
C ALA A 207 1.34 30.85 12.91
N ARG A 208 2.68 31.00 12.95
CA ARG A 208 3.39 31.39 14.17
C ARG A 208 3.16 32.84 14.56
N VAL A 209 3.02 33.75 13.59
CA VAL A 209 2.64 35.15 13.84
C VAL A 209 1.25 35.21 14.48
N ASP A 210 0.34 34.30 14.06
CA ASP A 210 -1.00 34.14 14.65
C ASP A 210 -0.96 33.42 16.03
N GLY A 211 0.23 33.12 16.57
CA GLY A 211 0.42 32.53 17.88
C GLY A 211 0.37 31.00 17.92
N ALA A 212 0.38 30.31 16.78
CA ALA A 212 0.36 28.85 16.77
C ALA A 212 1.69 28.26 17.26
N SER A 213 1.60 27.25 18.14
CA SER A 213 2.74 26.46 18.55
C SER A 213 3.26 25.55 17.41
N PRO A 214 4.53 25.09 17.44
CA PRO A 214 5.06 24.18 16.42
C PRO A 214 4.22 22.91 16.20
N SER A 215 3.61 22.41 17.26
CA SER A 215 2.69 21.25 17.18
C SER A 215 1.40 21.63 16.44
N GLN A 216 0.82 22.79 16.71
CA GLN A 216 -0.39 23.27 16.00
C GLN A 216 -0.09 23.52 14.52
N VAL A 217 1.07 24.07 14.17
CA VAL A 217 1.51 24.22 12.78
C VAL A 217 1.63 22.87 12.09
N PHE A 218 2.24 21.86 12.76
CA PHE A 218 2.37 20.53 12.20
C PHE A 218 1.00 19.88 11.93
N TRP A 219 0.15 19.77 12.95
CA TRP A 219 -1.14 19.07 12.84
C TRP A 219 -2.19 19.86 12.05
N GLY A 220 -2.21 21.20 12.18
CA GLY A 220 -3.26 22.06 11.62
C GLY A 220 -2.95 22.61 10.22
N VAL A 221 -1.67 22.75 9.85
CA VAL A 221 -1.27 23.35 8.59
C VAL A 221 -0.53 22.35 7.70
N VAL A 222 0.61 21.83 8.16
CA VAL A 222 1.50 21.04 7.29
C VAL A 222 0.92 19.67 6.98
N LEU A 223 0.38 18.97 7.97
CA LEU A 223 -0.15 17.61 7.80
C LEU A 223 -1.37 17.55 6.85
N PRO A 224 -2.38 18.44 6.95
CA PRO A 224 -3.48 18.50 6.00
C PRO A 224 -3.02 18.78 4.56
N LEU A 225 -2.06 19.68 4.36
CA LEU A 225 -1.49 19.96 3.04
C LEU A 225 -0.72 18.77 2.46
N ALA A 226 -0.22 17.90 3.31
CA ALA A 226 0.49 16.69 2.92
C ALA A 226 -0.45 15.48 2.69
N ALA A 227 -1.76 15.62 2.80
CA ALA A 227 -2.72 14.54 2.62
C ALA A 227 -2.46 13.66 1.37
N PRO A 228 -2.05 14.21 0.20
CA PRO A 228 -1.74 13.39 -0.96
C PRO A 228 -0.61 12.39 -0.71
N VAL A 229 0.54 12.85 -0.20
CA VAL A 229 1.69 11.96 0.05
C VAL A 229 1.41 11.01 1.22
N LEU A 230 0.70 11.46 2.25
CA LEU A 230 0.29 10.61 3.37
C LEU A 230 -0.59 9.46 2.91
N SER A 231 -1.53 9.73 1.98
CA SER A 231 -2.41 8.72 1.39
C SER A 231 -1.64 7.67 0.59
N VAL A 232 -0.66 8.09 -0.19
CA VAL A 232 0.21 7.17 -0.94
C VAL A 232 0.99 6.26 0.01
N ILE A 233 1.62 6.84 1.05
CA ILE A 233 2.42 6.07 2.02
C ILE A 233 1.54 5.11 2.83
N MET A 234 0.35 5.56 3.24
CA MET A 234 -0.64 4.72 3.91
C MET A 234 -0.98 3.49 3.07
N LEU A 235 -1.33 3.69 1.81
CA LEU A 235 -1.71 2.63 0.89
C LEU A 235 -0.57 1.64 0.64
N ILE A 236 0.62 2.15 0.33
CA ILE A 236 1.80 1.32 0.05
C ILE A 236 2.18 0.52 1.29
N SER A 237 2.24 1.15 2.47
CA SER A 237 2.59 0.47 3.72
C SER A 237 1.56 -0.60 4.10
N PHE A 238 0.26 -0.31 3.91
CA PHE A 238 -0.80 -1.28 4.16
C PHE A 238 -0.69 -2.50 3.25
N ILE A 239 -0.57 -2.29 1.93
CA ILE A 239 -0.47 -3.38 0.95
C ILE A 239 0.82 -4.19 1.16
N ALA A 240 1.96 -3.54 1.39
CA ALA A 240 3.23 -4.21 1.63
C ALA A 240 3.16 -5.11 2.87
N THR A 241 2.59 -4.61 3.97
CA THR A 241 2.43 -5.38 5.21
C THR A 241 1.38 -6.49 5.06
N LEU A 242 0.28 -6.23 4.34
CA LEU A 242 -0.76 -7.24 4.11
C LEU A 242 -0.24 -8.46 3.35
N ASN A 243 0.71 -8.25 2.42
CA ASN A 243 1.29 -9.30 1.58
C ASN A 243 2.57 -9.90 2.18
N GLU A 244 3.03 -9.42 3.33
CA GLU A 244 4.27 -9.91 3.92
C GLU A 244 4.05 -11.32 4.51
N PHE A 245 4.89 -12.24 4.07
CA PHE A 245 4.83 -13.66 4.43
C PHE A 245 6.07 -14.12 5.20
N VAL A 246 7.24 -13.66 4.79
CA VAL A 246 8.52 -14.27 5.18
C VAL A 246 8.85 -14.02 6.65
N ILE A 247 8.76 -12.78 7.09
CA ILE A 247 9.00 -12.42 8.49
C ILE A 247 7.84 -12.94 9.37
N ALA A 248 6.59 -12.83 8.88
CA ALA A 248 5.44 -13.34 9.62
C ALA A 248 5.55 -14.84 9.87
N SER A 249 5.95 -15.63 8.87
CA SER A 249 6.13 -17.09 9.02
C SER A 249 7.28 -17.47 9.94
N ALA A 250 8.28 -16.60 10.10
CA ALA A 250 9.39 -16.83 11.02
C ALA A 250 9.05 -16.49 12.48
N ILE A 251 8.19 -15.48 12.72
CA ILE A 251 7.89 -14.99 14.06
C ILE A 251 6.64 -15.65 14.66
N LEU A 252 5.63 -15.97 13.83
CA LEU A 252 4.36 -16.50 14.27
C LEU A 252 4.38 -18.04 14.27
N GLU A 253 4.00 -18.64 15.39
CA GLU A 253 4.12 -20.09 15.61
C GLU A 253 2.76 -20.81 15.63
N THR A 254 1.72 -20.15 16.16
CA THR A 254 0.40 -20.78 16.34
C THR A 254 -0.58 -20.35 15.25
N GLN A 255 -1.41 -21.27 14.80
CA GLN A 255 -2.43 -21.00 13.76
C GLN A 255 -3.36 -19.83 14.13
N GLN A 256 -3.67 -19.66 15.42
CA GLN A 256 -4.53 -18.56 15.89
C GLN A 256 -3.87 -17.16 15.72
N LYS A 257 -2.54 -17.11 15.63
CA LYS A 257 -1.78 -15.86 15.47
C LYS A 257 -1.35 -15.60 14.03
N PHE A 258 -1.47 -16.57 13.13
CA PHE A 258 -1.06 -16.39 11.74
C PHE A 258 -1.71 -15.17 11.11
N THR A 259 -0.94 -14.48 10.27
CA THR A 259 -1.47 -13.53 9.30
C THR A 259 -2.07 -14.29 8.12
N LEU A 260 -2.84 -13.59 7.31
CA LEU A 260 -3.55 -14.19 6.18
C LEU A 260 -2.62 -14.88 5.16
N PRO A 261 -1.48 -14.28 4.74
CA PRO A 261 -0.54 -14.98 3.85
C PRO A 261 0.01 -16.28 4.46
N VAL A 262 0.36 -16.27 5.75
CA VAL A 262 0.88 -17.47 6.44
C VAL A 262 -0.20 -18.54 6.57
N GLY A 263 -1.42 -18.13 6.91
CA GLY A 263 -2.55 -19.06 7.01
C GLY A 263 -2.94 -19.63 5.65
N LEU A 264 -3.03 -18.81 4.60
CA LEU A 264 -3.36 -19.26 3.25
C LEU A 264 -2.31 -20.21 2.66
N TRP A 265 -1.04 -20.02 3.00
CA TRP A 265 0.03 -20.92 2.57
C TRP A 265 -0.26 -22.38 2.96
N GLN A 266 -0.92 -22.62 4.09
CA GLN A 266 -1.26 -23.97 4.54
C GLN A 266 -2.19 -24.74 3.58
N TYR A 267 -2.98 -24.02 2.74
CA TYR A 267 -3.84 -24.68 1.76
C TYR A 267 -3.06 -25.26 0.57
N ILE A 268 -1.85 -24.76 0.30
CA ILE A 268 -1.05 -25.17 -0.86
C ILE A 268 0.27 -25.88 -0.50
N ASP A 269 0.66 -25.90 0.79
CA ASP A 269 1.90 -26.55 1.28
C ASP A 269 1.71 -28.06 1.59
N GLN A 270 0.54 -28.61 1.32
CA GLN A 270 0.26 -30.02 1.62
C GLN A 270 0.81 -30.93 0.51
N LYS A 271 1.66 -31.86 0.92
CA LYS A 271 2.42 -32.77 0.05
C LYS A 271 1.56 -33.65 -0.90
N TYR A 272 0.25 -33.81 -0.62
CA TYR A 272 -0.64 -34.71 -1.35
C TYR A 272 -2.04 -34.16 -1.66
N SER A 273 -2.39 -32.97 -1.20
CA SER A 273 -3.67 -32.33 -1.49
C SER A 273 -3.54 -30.81 -1.50
N GLU A 274 -3.34 -30.26 -2.68
CA GLU A 274 -3.35 -28.83 -2.88
C GLU A 274 -4.79 -28.32 -3.00
N HIS A 275 -5.17 -27.35 -2.18
CA HIS A 275 -6.51 -26.77 -2.18
C HIS A 275 -6.51 -25.36 -2.80
N TRP A 276 -6.37 -25.32 -4.11
CA TRP A 276 -6.28 -24.08 -4.85
C TRP A 276 -7.58 -23.26 -4.86
N GLY A 277 -8.75 -23.92 -4.82
CA GLY A 277 -10.04 -23.27 -4.77
C GLY A 277 -10.23 -22.41 -3.51
N PRO A 278 -10.11 -22.95 -2.29
CA PRO A 278 -10.13 -22.18 -1.05
C PRO A 278 -9.02 -21.15 -0.94
N PHE A 279 -7.81 -21.47 -1.40
CA PHE A 279 -6.72 -20.49 -1.47
C PHE A 279 -7.12 -19.26 -2.31
N ALA A 280 -7.60 -19.47 -3.53
CA ALA A 280 -8.04 -18.42 -4.43
C ALA A 280 -9.22 -17.62 -3.85
N ALA A 281 -10.20 -18.30 -3.24
CA ALA A 281 -11.33 -17.65 -2.56
C ALA A 281 -10.83 -16.75 -1.41
N GLY A 282 -9.86 -17.24 -0.62
CA GLY A 282 -9.24 -16.48 0.47
C GLY A 282 -8.49 -15.26 -0.03
N VAL A 283 -7.73 -15.37 -1.13
CA VAL A 283 -7.03 -14.26 -1.77
C VAL A 283 -8.01 -13.21 -2.31
N LEU A 284 -9.14 -13.61 -2.89
CA LEU A 284 -10.17 -12.66 -3.36
C LEU A 284 -10.76 -11.83 -2.22
N ILE A 285 -11.07 -12.48 -1.09
CA ILE A 285 -11.57 -11.75 0.09
C ILE A 285 -10.47 -10.83 0.65
N ALA A 286 -9.21 -11.27 0.64
CA ALA A 286 -8.06 -10.47 1.09
C ALA A 286 -7.85 -9.20 0.26
N ALA A 287 -8.22 -9.22 -1.03
CA ALA A 287 -8.11 -8.07 -1.91
C ALA A 287 -9.13 -6.95 -1.59
N ILE A 288 -10.26 -7.29 -0.94
CA ILE A 288 -11.34 -6.33 -0.67
C ILE A 288 -10.87 -5.14 0.17
N PRO A 289 -10.20 -5.33 1.34
CA PRO A 289 -9.74 -4.21 2.16
C PRO A 289 -8.76 -3.29 1.43
N ALA A 290 -7.82 -3.87 0.68
CA ALA A 290 -6.84 -3.09 -0.09
C ALA A 290 -7.53 -2.26 -1.18
N THR A 291 -8.50 -2.85 -1.90
CA THR A 291 -9.30 -2.16 -2.92
C THR A 291 -10.16 -1.06 -2.31
N PHE A 292 -10.78 -1.33 -1.16
CA PHE A 292 -11.57 -0.32 -0.42
C PHE A 292 -10.68 0.84 0.04
N LEU A 293 -9.53 0.55 0.62
CA LEU A 293 -8.58 1.56 1.07
C LEU A 293 -8.09 2.41 -0.13
N PHE A 294 -7.77 1.79 -1.26
CA PHE A 294 -7.43 2.51 -2.48
C PHE A 294 -8.57 3.41 -2.95
N ALA A 295 -9.79 2.89 -3.07
CA ALA A 295 -10.96 3.65 -3.49
C ALA A 295 -11.26 4.85 -2.57
N PHE A 296 -10.99 4.70 -1.27
CA PHE A 296 -11.11 5.78 -0.29
C PHE A 296 -10.02 6.84 -0.45
N LEU A 297 -8.76 6.42 -0.64
CA LEU A 297 -7.60 7.31 -0.70
C LEU A 297 -7.37 7.95 -2.06
N GLN A 298 -7.88 7.37 -3.16
CA GLN A 298 -7.60 7.80 -4.54
C GLN A 298 -7.90 9.29 -4.80
N ARG A 299 -8.90 9.88 -4.12
CA ARG A 299 -9.25 11.30 -4.28
C ARG A 299 -8.06 12.22 -3.93
N TRP A 300 -7.38 11.96 -2.81
CA TRP A 300 -6.21 12.75 -2.40
C TRP A 300 -5.00 12.48 -3.27
N ILE A 301 -4.84 11.23 -3.73
CA ILE A 301 -3.74 10.85 -4.64
C ILE A 301 -3.86 11.60 -5.96
N VAL A 302 -5.07 11.64 -6.56
CA VAL A 302 -5.32 12.32 -7.84
C VAL A 302 -5.19 13.84 -7.69
N GLU A 303 -5.72 14.45 -6.64
CA GLU A 303 -5.59 15.88 -6.36
C GLU A 303 -4.11 16.31 -6.26
N GLY A 304 -3.27 15.50 -5.59
CA GLY A 304 -1.83 15.76 -5.47
C GLY A 304 -1.10 15.72 -6.81
N LEU A 305 -1.46 14.79 -7.70
CA LEU A 305 -0.85 14.67 -9.02
C LEU A 305 -1.25 15.82 -9.96
N THR A 306 -2.50 16.27 -9.90
CA THR A 306 -3.02 17.34 -10.77
C THR A 306 -2.53 18.72 -10.33
N SER A 307 -2.40 18.99 -9.04
CA SER A 307 -1.87 20.28 -8.52
C SER A 307 -0.40 20.51 -8.89
N GLY A 308 0.38 19.44 -9.03
CA GLY A 308 1.77 19.49 -9.51
C GLY A 308 1.90 19.75 -11.02
N ALA A 309 0.93 19.31 -11.82
CA ALA A 309 0.97 19.42 -13.27
C ALA A 309 0.55 20.81 -13.83
N VAL A 310 -0.13 21.63 -13.03
CA VAL A 310 -0.64 22.96 -13.47
C VAL A 310 0.39 24.09 -13.26
N LYS A 311 1.56 23.81 -12.66
CA LYS A 311 2.64 24.78 -12.45
C LYS A 311 3.67 24.84 -13.61
N GLY A 312 3.34 24.23 -14.77
CA GLY A 312 4.14 24.30 -16.00
C GLY A 312 3.54 25.23 -17.04
#